data_26c8c659b58b4be25297850ea879d00d
#
_entry.id   26c8c659b58b4be25297850ea879d00d
#
_cell.length_a   1.000
_cell.length_b   1.000
_cell.length_c   1.000
_cell.angle_alpha   90.00
_cell.angle_beta   90.00
_cell.angle_gamma   90.00
#
_symmetry.space_group_name_H-M   'P 1'
#
loop_
_entity.id
_entity.type
_entity.pdbx_description
1 polymer ?
#
loop_
_entity_poly.entity_id
_entity_poly.type
_entity_poly.pdbx_seq_one_letter_code
_entity_poly.pdbx_strand_id
1 'polypeptide(L)'
;MTVFLDTNVLIDFLTARGSFGPNARAIVRICNGSNSLRGCFSSLSACNIVYILRNHFAGEVLRNQVLALGSILEMLDTRAAEVKAALAGADSDFEDAVQRICAENNGADAIVTRDKDGFVNATIPVMTPAEFLLKFNNVP
;
A
#
# COMPACT_ATOMS: atom_id res chain seq x y z
N MET A 1 12.40 8.92 -4.10
CA MET A 1 10.96 9.02 -3.84
C MET A 1 10.47 7.75 -3.18
N THR A 2 9.70 7.88 -2.11
CA THR A 2 9.11 6.74 -1.38
C THR A 2 7.59 6.77 -1.56
N VAL A 3 7.02 5.68 -2.06
CA VAL A 3 5.58 5.55 -2.28
C VAL A 3 5.00 4.48 -1.37
N PHE A 4 3.94 4.83 -0.65
CA PHE A 4 3.22 3.91 0.21
C PHE A 4 2.07 3.28 -0.57
N LEU A 5 2.01 1.96 -0.57
CA LEU A 5 0.96 1.20 -1.27
C LEU A 5 -0.08 0.71 -0.26
N ASP A 6 -1.34 1.08 -0.49
CA ASP A 6 -2.45 0.64 0.33
C ASP A 6 -2.77 -0.84 0.09
N THR A 7 -3.42 -1.47 1.05
CA THR A 7 -3.78 -2.89 1.04
C THR A 7 -4.47 -3.33 -0.24
N ASN A 8 -5.42 -2.54 -0.76
CA ASN A 8 -6.14 -2.90 -1.98
C ASN A 8 -5.23 -3.03 -3.21
N VAL A 9 -4.20 -2.20 -3.31
CA VAL A 9 -3.22 -2.27 -4.41
C VAL A 9 -2.39 -3.55 -4.30
N LEU A 10 -1.98 -3.92 -3.09
CA LEU A 10 -1.23 -5.16 -2.85
C LEU A 10 -2.07 -6.40 -3.15
N ILE A 11 -3.35 -6.38 -2.78
CA ILE A 11 -4.29 -7.46 -3.10
C ILE A 11 -4.47 -7.58 -4.62
N ASP A 12 -4.61 -6.48 -5.34
CA ASP A 12 -4.71 -6.49 -6.80
C ASP A 12 -3.45 -7.07 -7.46
N PHE A 13 -2.28 -6.77 -6.89
CA PHE A 13 -1.03 -7.37 -7.34
C PHE A 13 -1.03 -8.89 -7.15
N LEU A 14 -1.43 -9.36 -5.97
CA LEU A 14 -1.39 -10.79 -5.63
C LEU A 14 -2.44 -11.60 -6.37
N THR A 15 -3.62 -11.04 -6.59
CA THR A 15 -4.75 -11.74 -7.23
C THR A 15 -4.85 -11.48 -8.73
N ALA A 16 -4.10 -10.51 -9.26
CA ALA A 16 -4.23 -10.04 -10.65
C ALA A 16 -5.68 -9.65 -10.99
N ARG A 17 -6.39 -9.03 -10.05
CA ARG A 17 -7.82 -8.76 -10.13
C ARG A 17 -8.18 -7.82 -11.28
N GLY A 18 -8.89 -8.34 -12.30
CA GLY A 18 -9.52 -7.58 -13.37
C GLY A 18 -8.64 -6.50 -14.00
N SER A 19 -9.18 -5.31 -14.18
CA SER A 19 -8.48 -4.15 -14.74
C SER A 19 -7.48 -3.50 -13.76
N PHE A 20 -7.55 -3.80 -12.46
CA PHE A 20 -6.66 -3.23 -11.45
C PHE A 20 -5.32 -3.97 -11.35
N GLY A 21 -5.30 -5.25 -11.67
CA GLY A 21 -4.11 -6.09 -11.58
C GLY A 21 -2.93 -5.58 -12.40
N PRO A 22 -3.10 -5.22 -13.68
CA PRO A 22 -1.99 -4.71 -14.51
C PRO A 22 -1.32 -3.47 -13.95
N ASN A 23 -2.08 -2.50 -13.44
CA ASN A 23 -1.52 -1.28 -12.84
C ASN A 23 -0.75 -1.59 -11.56
N ALA A 24 -1.30 -2.43 -10.69
CA ALA A 24 -0.63 -2.86 -9.46
C ALA A 24 0.70 -3.56 -9.78
N ARG A 25 0.71 -4.46 -10.74
CA ARG A 25 1.91 -5.16 -11.19
C ARG A 25 2.95 -4.21 -11.76
N ALA A 26 2.52 -3.23 -12.56
CA ALA A 26 3.42 -2.23 -13.12
C ALA A 26 4.13 -1.44 -12.02
N ILE A 27 3.40 -1.00 -10.98
CA ILE A 27 3.97 -0.25 -9.86
C ILE A 27 5.00 -1.10 -9.11
N VAL A 28 4.65 -2.34 -8.73
CA VAL A 28 5.56 -3.23 -8.00
C VAL A 28 6.81 -3.52 -8.83
N ARG A 29 6.66 -3.72 -10.14
CA ARG A 29 7.80 -3.94 -11.06
C ARG A 29 8.73 -2.73 -11.10
N ILE A 30 8.18 -1.52 -11.16
CA ILE A 30 8.97 -0.29 -11.13
C ILE A 30 9.73 -0.18 -9.80
N CYS A 31 9.07 -0.44 -8.68
CA CYS A 31 9.71 -0.44 -7.35
C CYS A 31 10.86 -1.44 -7.28
N ASN A 32 10.70 -2.62 -7.88
CA ASN A 32 11.74 -3.65 -7.87
C ASN A 32 12.95 -3.29 -8.74
N GLY A 33 12.73 -2.55 -9.82
CA GLY A 33 13.78 -2.24 -10.81
C GLY A 33 14.40 -0.84 -10.70
N SER A 34 13.85 0.03 -9.87
CA SER A 34 14.25 1.43 -9.79
C SER A 34 15.16 1.71 -8.60
N ASN A 35 16.21 2.51 -8.82
CA ASN A 35 17.02 3.07 -7.74
C ASN A 35 16.45 4.40 -7.22
N SER A 36 15.49 4.98 -7.93
CA SER A 36 14.91 6.30 -7.60
C SER A 36 13.52 6.20 -6.97
N LEU A 37 12.86 5.03 -7.05
CA LEU A 37 11.55 4.79 -6.47
C LEU A 37 11.61 3.63 -5.49
N ARG A 38 11.26 3.91 -4.24
CA ARG A 38 11.15 2.93 -3.16
C ARG A 38 9.69 2.74 -2.80
N GLY A 39 9.20 1.51 -2.88
CA GLY A 39 7.86 1.16 -2.44
C GLY A 39 7.85 0.66 -1.00
N CYS A 40 6.80 0.99 -0.27
CA CYS A 40 6.60 0.50 1.09
C CYS A 40 5.12 0.22 1.37
N PHE A 41 4.87 -0.56 2.40
CA PHE A 41 3.53 -0.87 2.90
C PHE A 41 3.60 -1.14 4.40
N SER A 42 2.47 -1.10 5.09
CA SER A 42 2.45 -1.31 6.55
C SER A 42 2.39 -2.79 6.91
N SER A 43 2.89 -3.15 8.08
CA SER A 43 2.70 -4.48 8.67
C SER A 43 1.22 -4.80 8.90
N LEU A 44 0.38 -3.78 9.11
CA LEU A 44 -1.08 -3.95 9.17
C LEU A 44 -1.62 -4.50 7.85
N SER A 45 -1.14 -4.01 6.70
CA SER A 45 -1.52 -4.54 5.39
C SER A 45 -1.18 -6.01 5.25
N ALA A 46 -0.03 -6.46 5.74
CA ALA A 46 0.34 -7.88 5.71
C ALA A 46 -0.69 -8.74 6.45
N CYS A 47 -1.12 -8.32 7.64
CA CYS A 47 -2.16 -9.01 8.42
C CYS A 47 -3.51 -9.01 7.69
N ASN A 48 -3.90 -7.87 7.14
CA ASN A 48 -5.16 -7.72 6.40
C ASN A 48 -5.20 -8.58 5.14
N ILE A 49 -4.11 -8.65 4.39
CA ILE A 49 -4.00 -9.47 3.17
C ILE A 49 -4.22 -10.94 3.51
N VAL A 50 -3.53 -11.45 4.52
CA VAL A 50 -3.66 -12.86 4.92
C VAL A 50 -5.10 -13.16 5.36
N TYR A 51 -5.72 -12.26 6.10
CA TYR A 51 -7.12 -12.43 6.52
C TYR A 51 -8.09 -12.38 5.34
N ILE A 52 -7.98 -11.37 4.48
CA ILE A 52 -8.90 -11.16 3.34
C ILE A 52 -8.81 -12.31 2.35
N LEU A 53 -7.60 -12.80 2.05
CA LEU A 53 -7.37 -13.81 1.02
C LEU A 53 -7.32 -15.26 1.58
N ARG A 54 -7.65 -15.46 2.85
CA ARG A 54 -7.55 -16.78 3.51
C ARG A 54 -8.34 -17.91 2.82
N ASN A 55 -9.40 -17.55 2.10
CA ASN A 55 -10.24 -18.52 1.39
C ASN A 55 -9.93 -18.62 -0.11
N HIS A 56 -8.97 -17.82 -0.61
CA HIS A 56 -8.59 -17.78 -2.03
C HIS A 56 -7.28 -18.53 -2.30
N PHE A 57 -6.43 -18.68 -1.28
CA PHE A 57 -5.12 -19.33 -1.40
C PHE A 57 -4.90 -20.25 -0.20
N ALA A 58 -4.12 -21.31 -0.41
CA ALA A 58 -3.61 -22.11 0.69
C ALA A 58 -2.75 -21.23 1.62
N GLY A 59 -2.89 -21.40 2.94
CA GLY A 59 -2.26 -20.52 3.92
C GLY A 59 -0.74 -20.41 3.78
N GLU A 60 -0.06 -21.53 3.47
CA GLU A 60 1.38 -21.55 3.25
C GLU A 60 1.77 -20.75 2.00
N VAL A 61 1.03 -20.92 0.90
CA VAL A 61 1.27 -20.19 -0.35
C VAL A 61 1.08 -18.69 -0.13
N LEU A 62 0.01 -18.30 0.55
CA LEU A 62 -0.29 -16.90 0.83
C LEU A 62 0.78 -16.25 1.71
N ARG A 63 1.20 -16.92 2.78
CA ARG A 63 2.27 -16.41 3.65
C ARG A 63 3.58 -16.22 2.89
N ASN A 64 3.94 -17.17 2.05
CA ASN A 64 5.15 -17.08 1.22
C ASN A 64 5.08 -15.94 0.22
N GLN A 65 3.92 -15.67 -0.37
CA GLN A 65 3.73 -14.54 -1.27
C GLN A 65 3.88 -13.19 -0.57
N VAL A 66 3.35 -13.06 0.64
CA VAL A 66 3.50 -11.83 1.43
C VAL A 66 4.95 -11.63 1.86
N LEU A 67 5.65 -12.70 2.25
CA LEU A 67 7.09 -12.62 2.52
C LEU A 67 7.89 -12.18 1.29
N ALA A 68 7.58 -12.73 0.12
CA ALA A 68 8.23 -12.35 -1.13
C ALA A 68 7.97 -10.87 -1.46
N LEU A 69 6.76 -10.40 -1.22
CA LEU A 69 6.42 -8.99 -1.40
C LEU A 69 7.28 -8.08 -0.51
N GLY A 70 7.54 -8.49 0.73
CA GLY A 70 8.42 -7.79 1.67
C GLY A 70 9.90 -7.77 1.26
N SER A 71 10.31 -8.57 0.27
CA SER A 71 11.66 -8.50 -0.30
C SER A 71 11.77 -7.48 -1.44
N ILE A 72 10.66 -7.06 -2.02
CA ILE A 72 10.59 -6.07 -3.10
C ILE A 72 10.23 -4.69 -2.54
N LEU A 73 9.25 -4.66 -1.63
CA LEU A 73 8.74 -3.47 -0.96
C LEU A 73 9.14 -3.52 0.51
N GLU A 74 9.42 -2.37 1.10
CA GLU A 74 9.71 -2.33 2.53
C GLU A 74 8.44 -2.46 3.35
N MET A 75 8.43 -3.41 4.28
CA MET A 75 7.37 -3.53 5.28
C MET A 75 7.67 -2.60 6.45
N LEU A 76 6.80 -1.64 6.69
CA LEU A 76 6.93 -0.66 7.77
C LEU A 76 6.21 -1.15 9.03
N ASP A 77 6.78 -0.83 10.18
CA ASP A 77 6.13 -1.08 11.46
C ASP A 77 4.84 -0.28 11.58
N THR A 78 3.77 -0.92 12.04
CA THR A 78 2.55 -0.24 12.47
C THR A 78 2.63 -0.07 13.99
N ARG A 79 2.89 1.16 14.45
CA ARG A 79 3.17 1.45 15.85
C ARG A 79 1.90 1.68 16.65
N ALA A 80 1.97 1.41 17.95
CA ALA A 80 0.88 1.72 18.87
C ALA A 80 0.49 3.20 18.83
N ALA A 81 1.45 4.10 18.70
CA ALA A 81 1.20 5.53 18.60
C ALA A 81 0.34 5.90 17.39
N GLU A 82 0.55 5.23 16.26
CA GLU A 82 -0.23 5.44 15.02
C GLU A 82 -1.66 4.94 15.19
N VAL A 83 -1.83 3.78 15.79
CA VAL A 83 -3.16 3.21 16.08
C VAL A 83 -3.92 4.11 17.07
N LYS A 84 -3.26 4.57 18.12
CA LYS A 84 -3.87 5.49 19.11
C LYS A 84 -4.27 6.82 18.49
N ALA A 85 -3.43 7.38 17.60
CA ALA A 85 -3.75 8.62 16.90
C ALA A 85 -4.96 8.45 16.00
N ALA A 86 -5.06 7.33 15.28
CA ALA A 86 -6.22 7.02 14.44
C ALA A 86 -7.49 6.84 15.28
N LEU A 87 -7.40 6.18 16.44
CA LEU A 87 -8.54 6.01 17.36
C LEU A 87 -9.04 7.34 17.91
N ALA A 88 -8.15 8.29 18.17
CA ALA A 88 -8.48 9.62 18.68
C ALA A 88 -8.98 10.56 17.59
N GLY A 89 -8.77 10.23 16.32
CA GLY A 89 -9.16 11.04 15.18
C GLY A 89 -10.62 10.88 14.79
N ALA A 90 -11.02 11.62 13.74
CA ALA A 90 -12.38 11.65 13.24
C ALA A 90 -12.49 11.13 11.79
N ASP A 91 -11.51 10.39 11.30
CA ASP A 91 -11.56 9.78 9.97
C ASP A 91 -12.72 8.79 9.90
N SER A 92 -13.43 8.77 8.77
CA SER A 92 -14.58 7.89 8.57
C SER A 92 -14.19 6.41 8.50
N ASP A 93 -12.98 6.09 8.04
CA ASP A 93 -12.42 4.75 7.98
C ASP A 93 -11.19 4.66 8.88
N PHE A 94 -11.32 3.86 9.95
CA PHE A 94 -10.26 3.70 10.95
C PHE A 94 -9.00 3.05 10.36
N GLU A 95 -9.17 1.99 9.57
CA GLU A 95 -8.04 1.27 8.98
C GLU A 95 -7.25 2.17 8.02
N ASP A 96 -7.95 2.92 7.17
CA ASP A 96 -7.32 3.90 6.28
C ASP A 96 -6.60 5.00 7.05
N ALA A 97 -7.15 5.43 8.20
CA ALA A 97 -6.49 6.40 9.06
C ALA A 97 -5.16 5.87 9.62
N VAL A 98 -5.11 4.60 10.04
CA VAL A 98 -3.87 3.97 10.50
C VAL A 98 -2.85 3.91 9.34
N GLN A 99 -3.28 3.53 8.15
CA GLN A 99 -2.42 3.48 6.96
C GLN A 99 -1.85 4.86 6.63
N ARG A 100 -2.70 5.88 6.63
CA ARG A 100 -2.29 7.27 6.37
C ARG A 100 -1.22 7.75 7.35
N ILE A 101 -1.47 7.57 8.65
CA ILE A 101 -0.55 8.01 9.70
C ILE A 101 0.77 7.24 9.59
N CYS A 102 0.72 5.94 9.33
CA CYS A 102 1.91 5.13 9.11
C CYS A 102 2.74 5.67 7.93
N ALA A 103 2.10 5.95 6.81
CA ALA A 103 2.76 6.51 5.62
C ALA A 103 3.42 7.86 5.93
N GLU A 104 2.70 8.78 6.56
CA GLU A 104 3.18 10.12 6.89
C GLU A 104 4.34 10.07 7.90
N ASN A 105 4.22 9.25 8.94
CA ASN A 105 5.25 9.13 9.98
C ASN A 105 6.55 8.48 9.46
N ASN A 106 6.47 7.70 8.39
CA ASN A 106 7.64 7.07 7.78
C ASN A 106 8.20 7.86 6.58
N GLY A 107 7.72 9.10 6.37
CA GLY A 107 8.27 9.99 5.36
C GLY A 107 7.94 9.60 3.93
N ALA A 108 6.80 8.92 3.70
CA ALA A 108 6.34 8.64 2.35
C ALA A 108 6.04 9.94 1.60
N ASP A 109 6.40 9.97 0.33
CA ASP A 109 6.16 11.13 -0.54
C ASP A 109 4.77 11.11 -1.16
N ALA A 110 4.15 9.93 -1.22
CA ALA A 110 2.81 9.74 -1.78
C ALA A 110 2.18 8.45 -1.27
N ILE A 111 0.86 8.42 -1.28
CA ILE A 111 0.06 7.21 -1.04
C ILE A 111 -0.61 6.80 -2.35
N VAL A 112 -0.55 5.51 -2.69
CA VAL A 112 -1.27 4.94 -3.83
C VAL A 112 -2.37 4.03 -3.30
N THR A 113 -3.61 4.34 -3.68
CA THR A 113 -4.80 3.60 -3.27
C THR A 113 -5.88 3.66 -4.36
N ARG A 114 -6.74 2.65 -4.42
CA ARG A 114 -7.93 2.71 -5.28
C ARG A 114 -9.06 3.54 -4.67
N ASP A 115 -9.02 3.75 -3.36
CA ASP A 115 -10.06 4.46 -2.60
C ASP A 115 -9.48 5.73 -1.96
N LYS A 116 -9.46 6.80 -2.73
CA LYS A 116 -8.95 8.10 -2.27
C LYS A 116 -9.81 8.72 -1.18
N ASP A 117 -11.09 8.36 -1.10
CA ASP A 117 -12.04 8.92 -0.14
C ASP A 117 -11.66 8.59 1.32
N GLY A 118 -11.02 7.45 1.55
CA GLY A 118 -10.51 7.06 2.86
C GLY A 118 -9.28 7.86 3.32
N PHE A 119 -8.68 8.66 2.42
CA PHE A 119 -7.43 9.38 2.66
C PHE A 119 -7.57 10.90 2.53
N VAL A 120 -8.78 11.46 2.70
CA VAL A 120 -9.04 12.90 2.52
C VAL A 120 -8.25 13.79 3.49
N ASN A 121 -7.83 13.26 4.63
CA ASN A 121 -7.04 13.99 5.63
C ASN A 121 -5.53 13.85 5.44
N ALA A 122 -5.07 13.22 4.36
CA ALA A 122 -3.66 13.05 4.10
C ALA A 122 -2.97 14.39 3.85
N THR A 123 -1.76 14.54 4.42
CA THR A 123 -0.90 15.71 4.23
C THR A 123 0.04 15.56 3.04
N ILE A 124 0.09 14.37 2.44
CA ILE A 124 0.89 14.04 1.26
C ILE A 124 -0.04 13.68 0.10
N PRO A 125 0.43 13.74 -1.16
CA PRO A 125 -0.39 13.39 -2.32
C PRO A 125 -0.95 11.98 -2.23
N VAL A 126 -2.22 11.83 -2.61
CA VAL A 126 -2.94 10.56 -2.71
C VAL A 126 -3.34 10.35 -4.16
N MET A 127 -2.93 9.24 -4.73
CA MET A 127 -3.14 8.93 -6.15
C MET A 127 -3.71 7.52 -6.32
N THR A 128 -4.53 7.35 -7.35
CA THR A 128 -4.87 6.00 -7.81
C THR A 128 -3.66 5.37 -8.52
N PRO A 129 -3.61 4.03 -8.64
CA PRO A 129 -2.55 3.39 -9.42
C PRO A 129 -2.39 3.95 -10.83
N ALA A 130 -3.48 4.22 -11.54
CA ALA A 130 -3.45 4.81 -12.88
C ALA A 130 -2.84 6.22 -12.86
N GLU A 131 -3.28 7.08 -11.93
CA GLU A 131 -2.75 8.44 -11.77
C GLU A 131 -1.25 8.42 -11.47
N PHE A 132 -0.83 7.53 -10.59
CA PHE A 132 0.58 7.39 -10.23
C PHE A 132 1.43 6.99 -11.43
N LEU A 133 0.98 6.00 -12.21
CA LEU A 133 1.71 5.54 -13.38
C LEU A 133 1.83 6.62 -14.44
N LEU A 134 0.76 7.40 -14.68
CA LEU A 134 0.82 8.53 -15.61
C LEU A 134 1.85 9.57 -15.17
N LYS A 135 1.85 9.92 -13.89
CA LYS A 135 2.78 10.89 -13.34
C LYS A 135 4.22 10.38 -13.38
N PHE A 136 4.44 9.12 -13.03
CA PHE A 136 5.77 8.51 -12.99
C PHE A 136 6.36 8.33 -14.38
N ASN A 137 5.57 7.92 -15.37
CA ASN A 137 6.03 7.73 -16.74
C ASN A 137 6.33 9.05 -17.48
N ASN A 138 5.81 10.16 -16.99
CA ASN A 138 6.05 11.49 -17.55
C ASN A 138 7.26 12.19 -16.94
N VAL A 139 7.98 11.57 -16.03
CA VAL A 139 9.24 12.08 -15.50
C VAL A 139 10.37 11.60 -16.41
N PRO A 140 11.09 12.52 -17.07
CA PRO A 140 12.19 12.15 -17.96
C PRO A 140 13.36 11.49 -17.23
#